data_2b674072dc7341ebbce9f3ae3294f2e9
#
_entry.id   2b674072dc7341ebbce9f3ae3294f2e9
#
_cell.length_a   1.000
_cell.length_b   1.000
_cell.length_c   1.000
_cell.angle_alpha   90.00
_cell.angle_beta   90.00
_cell.angle_gamma   90.00
#
_symmetry.space_group_name_H-M   'P 1'
#
loop_
_entity.id
_entity.type
_entity.pdbx_description
1 polymer ?
#
loop_
_entity_poly.entity_id
_entity_poly.type
_entity_poly.pdbx_seq_one_letter_code
_entity_poly.pdbx_strand_id
1 'polypeptide(L)'
;MHPFSSLSSAKATHRGVLAALLLGLLWVPAADAANKSAPLVCSRGSSGSRFNAVVTMPTTESVGGRFTVRIDSVPSGKIDHFGLKYIHDMATDFLVPTGAHYVDGSARIVEGTGTENVRRDAKVWYDKETIHFLLPAHVENGSSYTPPSIAFDLTVAADAGSELALKLTRYEVKAKAVIVGEVVTRCVPKPNPYVIGTVAIEAAH
;
A
#
# COMPACT_ATOMS: atom_id res chain seq x y z
N MET A 1 -6.69 60.56 63.20
CA MET A 1 -5.23 60.82 63.31
C MET A 1 -4.51 59.77 62.51
N HIS A 2 -3.96 60.17 61.40
CA HIS A 2 -3.05 59.33 60.57
C HIS A 2 -1.68 59.28 61.23
N PRO A 3 -0.83 58.25 60.95
CA PRO A 3 0.14 58.47 59.91
C PRO A 3 0.50 57.26 59.03
N PHE A 4 0.98 57.66 57.89
CA PHE A 4 1.73 56.99 56.83
C PHE A 4 2.80 55.98 57.26
N SER A 5 2.97 54.89 56.48
CA SER A 5 4.24 54.19 56.36
C SER A 5 4.40 53.57 54.96
N SER A 6 5.28 54.08 54.31
CA SER A 6 6.23 53.76 53.21
C SER A 6 6.15 52.42 52.51
N LEU A 7 6.00 52.54 51.21
CA LEU A 7 6.26 51.55 50.14
C LEU A 7 7.76 51.24 50.04
N SER A 8 8.12 49.99 50.16
CA SER A 8 9.45 49.47 49.76
C SER A 8 9.32 48.76 48.41
N SER A 9 9.95 49.32 47.41
CA SER A 9 10.02 48.81 46.04
C SER A 9 11.07 47.70 45.95
N ALA A 10 10.64 46.44 45.78
CA ALA A 10 11.53 45.31 45.45
C ALA A 10 11.65 45.17 43.91
N LYS A 11 12.84 45.52 43.41
CA LYS A 11 13.24 45.26 42.01
C LYS A 11 13.35 43.73 41.79
N ALA A 12 12.40 43.12 41.11
CA ALA A 12 12.51 41.80 40.57
C ALA A 12 13.32 41.81 39.27
N THR A 13 14.52 41.26 39.35
CA THR A 13 15.39 40.96 38.20
C THR A 13 14.86 39.75 37.45
N HIS A 14 14.18 39.95 36.32
CA HIS A 14 13.83 38.86 35.41
C HIS A 14 15.09 38.38 34.67
N ARG A 15 15.65 37.26 35.12
CA ARG A 15 16.55 36.46 34.31
C ARG A 15 15.69 35.68 33.33
N GLY A 16 15.62 36.17 32.10
CA GLY A 16 15.00 35.44 30.99
C GLY A 16 15.79 34.17 30.66
N VAL A 17 15.21 33.02 30.95
CA VAL A 17 15.67 31.73 30.42
C VAL A 17 15.11 31.62 29.01
N LEU A 18 15.95 31.89 28.02
CA LEU A 18 15.67 31.55 26.62
C LEU A 18 15.69 30.00 26.51
N ALA A 19 14.52 29.38 26.57
CA ALA A 19 14.34 28.02 26.18
C ALA A 19 14.43 27.95 24.64
N ALA A 20 15.58 27.56 24.12
CA ALA A 20 15.75 27.23 22.72
C ALA A 20 14.93 25.96 22.42
N LEU A 21 13.74 26.11 21.87
CA LEU A 21 12.96 25.04 21.25
C LEU A 21 13.73 24.59 20.02
N LEU A 22 14.53 23.53 20.14
CA LEU A 22 15.05 22.76 19.01
C LEU A 22 13.85 22.01 18.39
N LEU A 23 13.19 22.64 17.45
CA LEU A 23 12.30 21.95 16.49
C LEU A 23 13.19 21.04 15.64
N GLY A 24 13.35 19.80 16.09
CA GLY A 24 13.84 18.73 15.22
C GLY A 24 12.87 18.59 14.06
N LEU A 25 13.25 19.12 12.90
CA LEU A 25 12.59 18.82 11.65
C LEU A 25 12.69 17.30 11.44
N LEU A 26 11.63 16.57 11.79
CA LEU A 26 11.45 15.19 11.37
C LEU A 26 11.37 15.20 9.85
N TRP A 27 12.45 14.84 9.22
CA TRP A 27 12.51 14.65 7.78
C TRP A 27 11.65 13.43 7.47
N VAL A 28 10.41 13.65 7.05
CA VAL A 28 9.53 12.59 6.53
C VAL A 28 9.93 12.39 5.07
N PRO A 29 10.47 11.23 4.69
CA PRO A 29 10.80 10.98 3.29
C PRO A 29 9.55 11.16 2.43
N ALA A 30 9.72 11.81 1.29
CA ALA A 30 8.63 12.03 0.35
C ALA A 30 8.14 10.66 -0.18
N ALA A 31 6.85 10.37 0.05
CA ALA A 31 6.21 9.21 -0.56
C ALA A 31 5.81 9.57 -1.99
N ASP A 32 6.20 8.75 -2.94
CA ASP A 32 5.80 8.88 -4.34
C ASP A 32 4.65 7.93 -4.66
N ALA A 33 3.59 8.46 -5.26
CA ALA A 33 2.43 7.72 -5.71
C ALA A 33 2.52 7.51 -7.22
N ALA A 34 2.84 6.30 -7.65
CA ALA A 34 3.05 5.98 -9.06
C ALA A 34 1.97 5.05 -9.61
N ASN A 35 1.36 5.45 -10.73
CA ASN A 35 0.49 4.56 -11.50
C ASN A 35 1.29 3.40 -12.08
N LYS A 36 0.91 2.18 -11.76
CA LYS A 36 1.54 0.95 -12.25
C LYS A 36 0.55 0.15 -13.08
N SER A 37 1.04 -0.38 -14.19
CA SER A 37 0.24 -1.16 -15.12
C SER A 37 1.08 -2.35 -15.61
N ALA A 38 0.92 -3.49 -14.95
CA ALA A 38 1.65 -4.71 -15.29
C ALA A 38 0.88 -5.53 -16.35
N PRO A 39 1.49 -5.86 -17.50
CA PRO A 39 0.89 -6.76 -18.46
C PRO A 39 0.78 -8.16 -17.88
N LEU A 40 -0.34 -8.84 -18.12
CA LEU A 40 -0.64 -10.17 -17.60
C LEU A 40 -0.74 -11.18 -18.74
N VAL A 41 -0.22 -12.38 -18.50
CA VAL A 41 -0.48 -13.58 -19.31
C VAL A 41 -1.37 -14.49 -18.50
N CYS A 42 -2.58 -14.73 -18.99
CA CYS A 42 -3.62 -15.47 -18.30
C CYS A 42 -3.85 -16.83 -18.92
N SER A 43 -4.22 -17.81 -18.08
CA SER A 43 -4.57 -19.19 -18.52
C SER A 43 -5.84 -19.22 -19.38
N ARG A 44 -6.70 -18.22 -19.22
CA ARG A 44 -7.94 -18.03 -19.99
C ARG A 44 -8.20 -16.54 -20.17
N GLY A 45 -8.88 -16.15 -21.22
CA GLY A 45 -9.26 -14.75 -21.47
C GLY A 45 -8.52 -14.13 -22.65
N SER A 46 -8.74 -12.85 -22.88
CA SER A 46 -8.17 -12.09 -24.01
C SER A 46 -6.69 -11.75 -23.76
N SER A 47 -5.93 -11.69 -24.85
CA SER A 47 -4.63 -11.03 -24.85
C SER A 47 -4.81 -9.55 -24.47
N GLY A 48 -3.93 -9.02 -23.61
CA GLY A 48 -3.95 -7.61 -23.18
C GLY A 48 -4.50 -7.35 -21.78
N SER A 49 -4.76 -8.40 -20.99
CA SER A 49 -5.08 -8.23 -19.57
C SER A 49 -3.96 -7.48 -18.83
N ARG A 50 -4.34 -6.60 -17.92
CA ARG A 50 -3.39 -5.80 -17.13
C ARG A 50 -3.82 -5.75 -15.68
N PHE A 51 -2.84 -5.77 -14.79
CA PHE A 51 -3.03 -5.37 -13.40
C PHE A 51 -2.74 -3.87 -13.30
N ASN A 52 -3.68 -3.08 -12.80
CA ASN A 52 -3.54 -1.65 -12.63
C ASN A 52 -3.68 -1.29 -11.15
N ALA A 53 -2.74 -0.52 -10.63
CA ALA A 53 -2.77 -0.02 -9.26
C ALA A 53 -2.00 1.31 -9.14
N VAL A 54 -2.30 2.09 -8.10
CA VAL A 54 -1.45 3.19 -7.65
C VAL A 54 -0.64 2.67 -6.47
N VAL A 55 0.68 2.63 -6.61
CA VAL A 55 1.59 2.18 -5.57
C VAL A 55 2.23 3.39 -4.93
N THR A 56 2.05 3.54 -3.62
CA THR A 56 2.65 4.62 -2.82
C THR A 56 3.66 4.01 -1.86
N MET A 57 4.91 4.45 -1.96
CA MET A 57 6.01 4.08 -1.08
C MET A 57 7.08 5.19 -1.13
N PRO A 58 7.99 5.30 -0.13
CA PRO A 58 9.04 6.30 -0.19
C PRO A 58 9.99 6.04 -1.36
N THR A 59 10.59 7.10 -1.89
CA THR A 59 11.64 6.98 -2.93
C THR A 59 12.98 6.57 -2.34
N THR A 60 13.24 6.98 -1.10
CA THR A 60 14.44 6.63 -0.33
C THR A 60 14.08 6.23 1.10
N GLU A 61 14.89 5.37 1.72
CA GLU A 61 14.77 5.00 3.13
C GLU A 61 16.16 4.67 3.69
N SER A 62 16.33 4.83 4.99
CA SER A 62 17.61 4.55 5.67
C SER A 62 17.74 3.06 6.04
N VAL A 63 18.98 2.59 6.17
CA VAL A 63 19.26 1.26 6.76
C VAL A 63 18.61 1.15 8.14
N GLY A 64 17.85 0.08 8.39
CA GLY A 64 17.07 -0.12 9.61
C GLY A 64 15.77 0.69 9.69
N GLY A 65 15.51 1.56 8.72
CA GLY A 65 14.30 2.37 8.65
C GLY A 65 13.04 1.52 8.41
N ARG A 66 11.89 2.08 8.73
CA ARG A 66 10.57 1.45 8.53
C ARG A 66 9.72 2.33 7.64
N PHE A 67 9.10 1.72 6.65
CA PHE A 67 8.20 2.43 5.74
C PHE A 67 6.92 1.64 5.46
N THR A 68 5.88 2.35 5.03
CA THR A 68 4.61 1.77 4.61
C THR A 68 4.57 1.69 3.10
N VAL A 69 4.18 0.52 2.60
CA VAL A 69 3.73 0.32 1.23
C VAL A 69 2.21 0.41 1.21
N ARG A 70 1.65 1.21 0.31
CA ARG A 70 0.23 1.28 0.04
C ARG A 70 -0.02 0.94 -1.43
N ILE A 71 -1.00 0.08 -1.69
CA ILE A 71 -1.42 -0.32 -3.03
C ILE A 71 -2.91 0.01 -3.16
N ASP A 72 -3.20 1.06 -3.90
CA ASP A 72 -4.56 1.49 -4.20
C ASP A 72 -5.02 0.87 -5.51
N SER A 73 -6.17 0.21 -5.46
CA SER A 73 -6.78 -0.38 -6.64
C SER A 73 -7.39 0.68 -7.54
N VAL A 74 -7.28 0.45 -8.84
CA VAL A 74 -7.90 1.29 -9.87
C VAL A 74 -9.25 0.66 -10.27
N PRO A 75 -10.31 1.45 -10.52
CA PRO A 75 -11.58 0.95 -11.02
C PRO A 75 -11.39 0.04 -12.23
N SER A 76 -12.07 -1.11 -12.24
CA SER A 76 -11.93 -2.11 -13.30
C SER A 76 -12.50 -1.68 -14.65
N GLY A 77 -13.30 -0.62 -14.67
CA GLY A 77 -14.20 -0.37 -15.76
C GLY A 77 -15.37 -1.37 -15.79
N LYS A 78 -16.19 -1.29 -16.81
CA LYS A 78 -17.34 -2.18 -16.99
C LYS A 78 -16.86 -3.56 -17.43
N ILE A 79 -17.27 -4.60 -16.68
CA ILE A 79 -17.03 -5.99 -17.08
C ILE A 79 -18.11 -6.38 -18.07
N ASP A 80 -17.71 -6.67 -19.32
CA ASP A 80 -18.64 -7.08 -20.37
C ASP A 80 -18.01 -8.25 -21.16
N HIS A 81 -18.33 -9.46 -20.71
CA HIS A 81 -17.84 -10.68 -21.33
C HIS A 81 -19.00 -11.61 -21.68
N PHE A 82 -19.08 -11.99 -22.94
CA PHE A 82 -20.08 -12.96 -23.41
C PHE A 82 -19.98 -14.27 -22.62
N GLY A 83 -21.12 -14.75 -22.12
CA GLY A 83 -21.19 -16.00 -21.34
C GLY A 83 -20.76 -15.91 -19.90
N LEU A 84 -20.34 -14.75 -19.40
CA LEU A 84 -20.06 -14.50 -17.99
C LEU A 84 -21.38 -14.14 -17.27
N LYS A 85 -21.61 -14.70 -16.07
CA LYS A 85 -22.66 -14.26 -15.15
C LYS A 85 -22.13 -13.22 -14.18
N TYR A 86 -21.12 -13.57 -13.41
CA TYR A 86 -20.48 -12.71 -12.42
C TYR A 86 -19.04 -13.15 -12.15
N ILE A 87 -18.25 -12.22 -11.64
CA ILE A 87 -16.93 -12.48 -11.06
C ILE A 87 -17.11 -12.65 -9.55
N HIS A 88 -16.40 -13.62 -8.97
CA HIS A 88 -16.24 -13.77 -7.54
C HIS A 88 -14.80 -14.12 -7.22
N ASP A 89 -14.33 -13.85 -6.01
CA ASP A 89 -12.98 -14.08 -5.51
C ASP A 89 -11.86 -13.64 -6.46
N MET A 90 -11.19 -12.59 -6.08
CA MET A 90 -9.95 -12.13 -6.70
C MET A 90 -8.81 -12.31 -5.72
N ALA A 91 -7.67 -12.79 -6.19
CA ALA A 91 -6.46 -12.92 -5.39
C ALA A 91 -5.27 -12.29 -6.08
N THR A 92 -4.41 -11.64 -5.30
CA THR A 92 -3.18 -11.01 -5.78
C THR A 92 -2.06 -11.28 -4.80
N ASP A 93 -0.88 -11.60 -5.32
CA ASP A 93 0.32 -11.88 -4.53
C ASP A 93 1.43 -10.89 -4.85
N PHE A 94 2.01 -10.33 -3.78
CA PHE A 94 3.15 -9.40 -3.85
C PHE A 94 4.33 -9.97 -3.09
N LEU A 95 5.46 -10.12 -3.76
CA LEU A 95 6.70 -10.58 -3.14
C LEU A 95 7.37 -9.42 -2.39
N VAL A 96 7.64 -9.62 -1.11
CA VAL A 96 8.42 -8.69 -0.29
C VAL A 96 9.83 -8.60 -0.85
N PRO A 97 10.42 -7.39 -0.95
CA PRO A 97 11.76 -7.24 -1.48
C PRO A 97 12.81 -8.02 -0.69
N THR A 98 13.75 -8.68 -1.37
CA THR A 98 14.96 -9.18 -0.73
C THR A 98 15.70 -8.00 -0.07
N GLY A 99 16.08 -8.14 1.19
CA GLY A 99 16.69 -7.06 1.97
C GLY A 99 15.65 -6.18 2.70
N ALA A 100 14.38 -6.60 2.74
CA ALA A 100 13.38 -6.04 3.63
C ALA A 100 12.73 -7.15 4.47
N HIS A 101 12.30 -6.80 5.68
CA HIS A 101 11.51 -7.67 6.54
C HIS A 101 10.10 -7.12 6.69
N TYR A 102 9.13 -8.01 6.57
CA TYR A 102 7.74 -7.67 6.87
C TYR A 102 7.57 -7.39 8.37
N VAL A 103 6.82 -6.35 8.70
CA VAL A 103 6.45 -6.03 10.09
C VAL A 103 5.19 -6.81 10.45
N ASP A 104 5.31 -7.75 11.36
CA ASP A 104 4.23 -8.66 11.75
C ASP A 104 2.95 -7.91 12.14
N GLY A 105 1.82 -8.38 11.59
CA GLY A 105 0.51 -7.79 11.84
C GLY A 105 0.25 -6.44 11.18
N SER A 106 1.18 -5.91 10.37
CA SER A 106 1.02 -4.60 9.73
C SER A 106 0.12 -4.62 8.49
N ALA A 107 -0.08 -5.79 7.88
CA ALA A 107 -0.93 -5.92 6.70
C ALA A 107 -2.40 -5.62 7.04
N ARG A 108 -3.00 -4.68 6.32
CA ARG A 108 -4.34 -4.16 6.58
C ARG A 108 -5.06 -3.76 5.30
N ILE A 109 -6.38 -3.88 5.34
CA ILE A 109 -7.26 -3.28 4.35
C ILE A 109 -7.38 -1.80 4.68
N VAL A 110 -7.17 -0.96 3.69
CA VAL A 110 -7.31 0.49 3.81
C VAL A 110 -8.50 0.91 2.96
N GLU A 111 -9.41 1.69 3.53
CA GLU A 111 -10.50 2.26 2.75
C GLU A 111 -9.92 3.24 1.72
N GLY A 112 -10.18 2.96 0.45
CA GLY A 112 -9.85 3.83 -0.68
C GLY A 112 -11.13 4.41 -1.29
N THR A 113 -10.99 5.39 -2.18
CA THR A 113 -12.09 5.83 -3.03
C THR A 113 -12.49 4.66 -3.93
N GLY A 114 -13.74 4.20 -3.83
CA GLY A 114 -14.30 3.31 -4.82
C GLY A 114 -14.38 1.83 -4.46
N THR A 115 -14.66 1.49 -3.22
CA THR A 115 -15.04 0.10 -2.82
C THR A 115 -16.47 -0.24 -3.24
N GLU A 116 -16.85 0.14 -4.46
CA GLU A 116 -18.18 -0.15 -4.98
C GLU A 116 -18.26 -1.61 -5.45
N ASN A 117 -19.40 -2.26 -5.18
CA ASN A 117 -19.73 -3.63 -5.61
C ASN A 117 -18.76 -4.72 -5.10
N VAL A 118 -18.07 -4.52 -3.99
CA VAL A 118 -17.20 -5.51 -3.37
C VAL A 118 -17.61 -5.79 -1.93
N ARG A 119 -17.35 -7.04 -1.48
CA ARG A 119 -17.57 -7.41 -0.09
C ARG A 119 -16.50 -6.79 0.81
N ARG A 120 -16.89 -6.47 2.06
CA ARG A 120 -15.99 -5.90 3.08
C ARG A 120 -15.16 -6.94 3.83
N ASP A 121 -15.27 -8.22 3.47
CA ASP A 121 -14.57 -9.34 4.08
C ASP A 121 -13.23 -9.67 3.38
N ALA A 122 -12.67 -8.70 2.66
CA ALA A 122 -11.34 -8.80 2.08
C ALA A 122 -10.28 -9.13 3.14
N LYS A 123 -9.31 -9.95 2.76
CA LYS A 123 -8.22 -10.39 3.64
C LYS A 123 -6.87 -10.05 3.03
N VAL A 124 -5.97 -9.60 3.89
CA VAL A 124 -4.56 -9.44 3.56
C VAL A 124 -3.72 -10.09 4.64
N TRP A 125 -2.71 -10.88 4.26
CA TRP A 125 -1.81 -11.55 5.20
C TRP A 125 -0.44 -11.79 4.57
N TYR A 126 0.53 -12.07 5.41
CA TYR A 126 1.90 -12.40 5.01
C TYR A 126 2.18 -13.88 5.26
N ASP A 127 2.76 -14.55 4.29
CA ASP A 127 3.30 -15.91 4.41
C ASP A 127 4.45 -16.09 3.40
N LYS A 128 5.56 -16.70 3.84
CA LYS A 128 6.69 -17.08 2.98
C LYS A 128 7.16 -15.98 2.02
N GLU A 129 7.50 -14.81 2.57
CA GLU A 129 7.98 -13.64 1.81
C GLU A 129 6.94 -13.02 0.86
N THR A 130 5.68 -13.41 0.97
CA THR A 130 4.60 -12.97 0.10
C THR A 130 3.49 -12.30 0.90
N ILE A 131 3.05 -11.14 0.44
CA ILE A 131 1.80 -10.52 0.86
C ILE A 131 0.70 -11.04 -0.05
N HIS A 132 -0.25 -11.75 0.54
CA HIS A 132 -1.43 -12.26 -0.13
C HIS A 132 -2.61 -11.33 0.10
N PHE A 133 -3.31 -10.98 -0.96
CA PHE A 133 -4.55 -10.25 -0.91
C PHE A 133 -5.66 -11.09 -1.53
N LEU A 134 -6.73 -11.35 -0.76
CA LEU A 134 -7.93 -12.06 -1.23
C LEU A 134 -9.13 -11.13 -1.07
N LEU A 135 -9.85 -10.94 -2.15
CA LEU A 135 -11.08 -10.18 -2.20
C LEU A 135 -12.23 -11.12 -2.59
N PRO A 136 -13.06 -11.55 -1.62
CA PRO A 136 -14.36 -12.13 -1.93
C PRO A 136 -15.25 -11.05 -2.54
N ALA A 137 -15.62 -11.20 -3.78
CA ALA A 137 -16.41 -10.24 -4.54
C ALA A 137 -17.64 -10.93 -5.13
N HIS A 138 -18.64 -10.15 -5.49
CA HIS A 138 -19.72 -10.59 -6.36
C HIS A 138 -20.05 -9.43 -7.30
N VAL A 139 -19.51 -9.51 -8.51
CA VAL A 139 -19.63 -8.46 -9.51
C VAL A 139 -20.33 -9.02 -10.73
N GLU A 140 -21.56 -8.59 -10.95
CA GLU A 140 -22.38 -9.00 -12.10
C GLU A 140 -21.76 -8.56 -13.42
N ASN A 141 -21.95 -9.36 -14.46
CA ASN A 141 -21.61 -8.96 -15.82
C ASN A 141 -22.36 -7.67 -16.19
N GLY A 142 -21.67 -6.73 -16.80
CA GLY A 142 -22.19 -5.39 -17.09
C GLY A 142 -21.92 -4.35 -16.00
N SER A 143 -21.39 -4.73 -14.84
CA SER A 143 -21.04 -3.84 -13.72
C SER A 143 -19.54 -3.52 -13.69
N SER A 144 -19.19 -2.41 -13.06
CA SER A 144 -17.82 -2.07 -12.67
C SER A 144 -17.58 -2.40 -11.20
N TYR A 145 -16.31 -2.50 -10.80
CA TYR A 145 -15.92 -2.67 -9.40
C TYR A 145 -14.60 -1.97 -9.13
N THR A 146 -14.37 -1.65 -7.86
CA THR A 146 -13.09 -1.16 -7.37
C THR A 146 -12.72 -1.95 -6.12
N PRO A 147 -11.66 -2.75 -6.14
CA PRO A 147 -11.19 -3.45 -4.94
C PRO A 147 -10.76 -2.45 -3.85
N PRO A 148 -10.83 -2.82 -2.56
CA PRO A 148 -10.27 -2.01 -1.50
C PRO A 148 -8.75 -1.92 -1.66
N SER A 149 -8.18 -0.85 -1.10
CA SER A 149 -6.74 -0.66 -1.01
C SER A 149 -6.15 -1.53 0.10
N ILE A 150 -4.88 -1.86 -0.02
CA ILE A 150 -4.12 -2.56 1.02
C ILE A 150 -2.90 -1.76 1.42
N ALA A 151 -2.46 -1.93 2.65
CA ALA A 151 -1.20 -1.40 3.13
C ALA A 151 -0.50 -2.39 4.05
N PHE A 152 0.82 -2.34 4.10
CA PHE A 152 1.67 -3.10 4.99
C PHE A 152 2.99 -2.37 5.21
N ASP A 153 3.67 -2.69 6.30
CA ASP A 153 4.92 -2.05 6.66
C ASP A 153 6.10 -2.99 6.48
N LEU A 154 7.21 -2.43 6.03
CA LEU A 154 8.49 -3.10 5.86
C LEU A 154 9.58 -2.39 6.67
N THR A 155 10.57 -3.17 7.14
CA THR A 155 11.81 -2.66 7.74
C THR A 155 12.98 -2.99 6.82
N VAL A 156 13.86 -2.02 6.60
CA VAL A 156 15.05 -2.17 5.74
C VAL A 156 16.08 -3.02 6.46
N ALA A 157 16.53 -4.09 5.81
CA ALA A 157 17.64 -4.94 6.23
C ALA A 157 18.80 -4.93 5.20
N ALA A 158 18.61 -4.29 4.06
CA ALA A 158 19.61 -4.14 3.02
C ALA A 158 20.64 -3.05 3.37
N ASP A 159 21.84 -3.17 2.81
CA ASP A 159 22.91 -2.18 2.96
C ASP A 159 22.62 -0.88 2.18
N ALA A 160 23.25 0.21 2.61
CA ALA A 160 23.21 1.48 1.88
C ALA A 160 23.73 1.33 0.45
N GLY A 161 23.12 2.05 -0.48
CA GLY A 161 23.38 1.95 -1.92
C GLY A 161 22.63 0.82 -2.63
N SER A 162 21.85 0.02 -1.89
CA SER A 162 20.97 -1.00 -2.46
C SER A 162 19.63 -0.40 -2.93
N GLU A 163 18.89 -1.18 -3.71
CA GLU A 163 17.51 -0.88 -4.10
C GLU A 163 16.59 -2.04 -3.68
N LEU A 164 15.49 -1.71 -3.01
CA LEU A 164 14.45 -2.66 -2.68
C LEU A 164 13.35 -2.59 -3.76
N ALA A 165 13.00 -3.75 -4.34
CA ALA A 165 12.01 -3.85 -5.41
C ALA A 165 10.79 -4.68 -4.97
N LEU A 166 9.65 -4.03 -4.80
CA LEU A 166 8.36 -4.69 -4.59
C LEU A 166 7.86 -5.28 -5.91
N LYS A 167 7.43 -6.53 -5.89
CA LYS A 167 7.10 -7.26 -7.12
C LYS A 167 5.72 -7.90 -7.06
N LEU A 168 4.95 -7.76 -8.14
CA LEU A 168 3.75 -8.56 -8.40
C LEU A 168 4.15 -9.93 -8.96
N THR A 169 3.56 -10.99 -8.44
CA THR A 169 3.88 -12.36 -8.86
C THR A 169 2.68 -13.12 -9.42
N ARG A 170 1.47 -12.84 -8.93
CA ARG A 170 0.25 -13.55 -9.33
C ARG A 170 -0.97 -12.65 -9.26
N TYR A 171 -1.90 -12.91 -10.18
CA TYR A 171 -3.26 -12.41 -10.14
C TYR A 171 -4.23 -13.54 -10.54
N GLU A 172 -5.26 -13.78 -9.76
CA GLU A 172 -6.26 -14.84 -9.99
C GLU A 172 -7.66 -14.28 -9.87
N VAL A 173 -8.54 -14.69 -10.77
CA VAL A 173 -9.95 -14.34 -10.75
C VAL A 173 -10.77 -15.62 -10.89
N LYS A 174 -11.77 -15.78 -10.03
CA LYS A 174 -12.81 -16.79 -10.20
C LYS A 174 -14.09 -16.14 -10.72
N ALA A 175 -14.75 -16.83 -11.61
CA ALA A 175 -15.95 -16.35 -12.25
C ALA A 175 -16.96 -17.47 -12.48
N LYS A 176 -18.25 -17.12 -12.51
CA LYS A 176 -19.34 -18.00 -12.89
C LYS A 176 -19.73 -17.73 -14.33
N ALA A 177 -19.56 -18.73 -15.19
CA ALA A 177 -20.02 -18.67 -16.58
C ALA A 177 -21.35 -19.40 -16.76
N VAL A 178 -22.08 -19.02 -17.80
CA VAL A 178 -23.44 -19.53 -18.08
C VAL A 178 -23.43 -21.01 -18.38
N ILE A 179 -22.49 -21.47 -19.22
CA ILE A 179 -22.48 -22.85 -19.76
C ILE A 179 -21.56 -23.76 -18.97
N VAL A 180 -20.34 -23.32 -18.70
CA VAL A 180 -19.29 -24.18 -18.12
C VAL A 180 -19.21 -24.12 -16.59
N GLY A 181 -20.06 -23.33 -15.96
CA GLY A 181 -20.07 -23.22 -14.52
C GLY A 181 -18.96 -22.33 -13.94
N GLU A 182 -18.21 -22.83 -12.95
CA GLU A 182 -17.11 -22.08 -12.36
C GLU A 182 -15.86 -22.10 -13.24
N VAL A 183 -15.23 -20.95 -13.39
CA VAL A 183 -14.01 -20.75 -14.17
C VAL A 183 -12.98 -20.06 -13.30
N VAL A 184 -11.77 -20.62 -13.23
CA VAL A 184 -10.62 -19.99 -12.58
C VAL A 184 -9.65 -19.52 -13.65
N THR A 185 -9.38 -18.22 -13.66
CA THR A 185 -8.38 -17.60 -14.53
C THR A 185 -7.16 -17.22 -13.70
N ARG A 186 -6.04 -17.87 -13.96
CA ARG A 186 -4.75 -17.57 -13.34
C ARG A 186 -3.91 -16.76 -14.29
N CYS A 187 -3.37 -15.65 -13.79
CA CYS A 187 -2.54 -14.73 -14.56
C CYS A 187 -1.21 -14.55 -13.86
N VAL A 188 -0.16 -14.46 -14.64
CA VAL A 188 1.17 -14.05 -14.19
C VAL A 188 1.59 -12.80 -14.92
N PRO A 189 2.28 -11.87 -14.29
CA PRO A 189 2.80 -10.68 -14.96
C PRO A 189 3.90 -11.06 -15.97
N LYS A 190 4.13 -10.20 -16.95
CA LYS A 190 5.22 -10.37 -17.92
C LYS A 190 6.06 -9.09 -17.97
N PRO A 191 7.35 -9.13 -17.52
CA PRO A 191 8.07 -10.27 -16.94
C PRO A 191 7.46 -10.76 -15.62
N ASN A 192 7.83 -11.96 -15.18
CA ASN A 192 7.43 -12.51 -13.89
C ASN A 192 8.68 -12.83 -13.06
N PRO A 193 8.84 -12.23 -11.85
CA PRO A 193 7.97 -11.22 -11.22
C PRO A 193 8.07 -9.84 -11.89
N TYR A 194 7.04 -9.01 -11.74
CA TYR A 194 6.98 -7.65 -12.29
C TYR A 194 7.19 -6.61 -11.17
N VAL A 195 8.18 -5.71 -11.33
CA VAL A 195 8.46 -4.65 -10.35
C VAL A 195 7.36 -3.59 -10.41
N ILE A 196 6.69 -3.35 -9.29
CA ILE A 196 5.63 -2.35 -9.13
C ILE A 196 6.05 -1.13 -8.31
N GLY A 197 7.21 -1.19 -7.63
CA GLY A 197 7.77 -0.06 -6.89
C GLY A 197 9.19 -0.35 -6.43
N THR A 198 9.99 0.70 -6.25
CA THR A 198 11.36 0.61 -5.75
C THR A 198 11.65 1.67 -4.70
N VAL A 199 12.55 1.37 -3.76
CA VAL A 199 13.06 2.27 -2.73
C VAL A 199 14.58 2.19 -2.74
N ALA A 200 15.24 3.33 -2.89
CA ALA A 200 16.70 3.41 -2.74
C ALA A 200 17.08 3.46 -1.26
N ILE A 201 18.13 2.73 -0.86
CA ILE A 201 18.56 2.65 0.53
C ILE A 201 19.75 3.57 0.77
N GLU A 202 19.58 4.48 1.71
CA GLU A 202 20.61 5.45 2.13
C GLU A 202 21.28 4.99 3.43
N ALA A 203 22.45 5.56 3.73
CA ALA A 203 23.10 5.33 5.02
C ALA A 203 22.23 5.87 6.17
N ALA A 204 22.27 5.21 7.32
CA ALA A 204 21.67 5.75 8.53
C ALA A 204 22.38 7.06 8.93
N HIS A 205 21.60 8.09 9.25
CA HIS A 205 22.11 9.40 9.68
C HIS A 205 22.38 9.45 11.18
#